data_f2dae64cbc77aaeaf37e21d28b5a7573
#
_entry.id   f2dae64cbc77aaeaf37e21d28b5a7573
#
_cell.length_a   1.000
_cell.length_b   1.000
_cell.length_c   1.000
_cell.angle_alpha   90.00
_cell.angle_beta   90.00
_cell.angle_gamma   90.00
#
_symmetry.space_group_name_H-M   'P 1'
#
loop_
_entity.id
_entity.type
_entity.pdbx_description
1 polymer ?
#
loop_
_entity_poly.entity_id
_entity_poly.type
_entity_poly.pdbx_seq_one_letter_code
_entity_poly.pdbx_strand_id
1 'polypeptide(L)'
;MRQRMISEVLKERYGTKVYRLALSSGATCPNRDGTCALPDGTRLFGGCTFCSEGGSGEFAAPYVPVPEQIENARRRVDPKIPARIPEKDRRYIAYFQSFTNTYGPAERFREMFEEAIAHPQVVALSVGTRPDCLPEETVDMLRSLKERYGKEVWVELGLQTVSDETAVRIHRGYALPVFEDAYRRLTDAGLTVIVHVILYLPGENREDMLTTIRYLAGLAPPLHGVKLQLLNILRGTAMAAEYEEAPFYLPTLDEYADLLRECLDLLPAETVVHRLTGDGPKKLLIAPLWAADKKRVINRLRYL
;
A
#
# COMPACT_ATOMS: atom_id res chain seq x y z
N MET A 1 20.07 1.54 14.86
CA MET A 1 20.43 1.84 13.43
C MET A 1 19.17 2.33 12.74
N ARG A 2 19.26 3.35 11.89
CA ARG A 2 18.12 3.89 11.15
C ARG A 2 17.68 2.88 10.06
N GLN A 3 16.37 2.65 9.90
CA GLN A 3 15.82 1.84 8.81
C GLN A 3 16.14 2.49 7.46
N ARG A 4 16.32 1.63 6.46
CA ARG A 4 16.59 2.08 5.08
C ARG A 4 15.31 2.44 4.35
N MET A 5 15.32 3.54 3.64
CA MET A 5 14.23 3.88 2.73
C MET A 5 14.33 3.04 1.45
N ILE A 6 13.20 2.60 0.90
CA ILE A 6 13.14 1.83 -0.35
C ILE A 6 13.86 2.54 -1.51
N SER A 7 13.87 3.87 -1.54
CA SER A 7 14.60 4.64 -2.56
C SER A 7 16.11 4.48 -2.47
N GLU A 8 16.67 4.27 -1.29
CA GLU A 8 18.09 4.01 -1.05
C GLU A 8 18.45 2.60 -1.50
N VAL A 9 17.65 1.60 -1.07
CA VAL A 9 17.81 0.18 -1.46
C VAL A 9 17.78 0.01 -2.98
N LEU A 10 16.79 0.61 -3.64
CA LEU A 10 16.67 0.52 -5.09
C LEU A 10 17.80 1.23 -5.83
N LYS A 11 18.22 2.39 -5.33
CA LYS A 11 19.34 3.11 -5.94
C LYS A 11 20.65 2.34 -5.84
N GLU A 12 20.90 1.69 -4.71
CA GLU A 12 22.08 0.83 -4.52
C GLU A 12 22.02 -0.37 -5.47
N ARG A 13 20.88 -1.04 -5.57
CA ARG A 13 20.70 -2.25 -6.38
C ARG A 13 20.77 -2.00 -7.89
N TYR A 14 20.20 -0.89 -8.35
CA TYR A 14 20.05 -0.60 -9.79
C TYR A 14 20.90 0.58 -10.29
N GLY A 15 21.72 1.20 -9.43
CA GLY A 15 22.57 2.34 -9.78
C GLY A 15 21.83 3.64 -10.10
N THR A 16 20.50 3.61 -10.13
CA THR A 16 19.63 4.73 -10.49
C THR A 16 18.37 4.77 -9.65
N LYS A 17 17.68 5.89 -9.67
CA LYS A 17 16.34 5.99 -9.05
C LYS A 17 15.33 5.16 -9.84
N VAL A 18 14.55 4.35 -9.14
CA VAL A 18 13.46 3.56 -9.70
C VAL A 18 12.13 4.28 -9.44
N TYR A 19 11.26 4.32 -10.45
CA TYR A 19 9.99 5.02 -10.37
C TYR A 19 8.82 4.02 -10.42
N ARG A 20 7.72 4.34 -9.73
CA ARG A 20 6.50 3.51 -9.78
C ARG A 20 5.63 3.95 -10.94
N LEU A 21 5.18 2.97 -11.72
CA LEU A 21 4.10 3.10 -12.70
C LEU A 21 2.84 2.56 -12.04
N ALA A 22 1.91 3.44 -11.70
CA ALA A 22 0.66 3.06 -11.06
C ALA A 22 -0.32 2.53 -12.12
N LEU A 23 -0.63 1.24 -12.02
CA LEU A 23 -1.46 0.48 -12.94
C LEU A 23 -2.76 0.03 -12.25
N SER A 24 -3.74 -0.41 -13.04
CA SER A 24 -5.03 -0.95 -12.59
C SER A 24 -5.26 -2.33 -13.16
N SER A 25 -5.72 -3.27 -12.33
CA SER A 25 -6.15 -4.60 -12.78
C SER A 25 -7.64 -4.66 -13.14
N GLY A 26 -8.37 -3.55 -12.96
CA GLY A 26 -9.82 -3.53 -13.12
C GLY A 26 -10.58 -4.33 -12.08
N ALA A 27 -9.91 -4.74 -10.99
CA ALA A 27 -10.54 -5.43 -9.87
C ALA A 27 -11.29 -4.45 -8.95
N THR A 28 -12.15 -4.99 -8.09
CA THR A 28 -12.80 -4.30 -6.98
C THR A 28 -12.35 -4.89 -5.65
N CYS A 29 -13.14 -4.73 -4.58
CA CYS A 29 -12.90 -5.32 -3.27
C CYS A 29 -14.14 -6.08 -2.78
N PRO A 30 -13.99 -7.18 -2.02
CA PRO A 30 -15.13 -7.95 -1.51
C PRO A 30 -15.99 -7.18 -0.49
N ASN A 31 -15.45 -6.16 0.17
CA ASN A 31 -16.21 -5.27 1.05
C ASN A 31 -16.90 -4.11 0.30
N ARG A 32 -16.80 -4.06 -1.03
CA ARG A 32 -17.52 -3.09 -1.87
C ARG A 32 -18.77 -3.68 -2.52
N ASP A 33 -18.74 -4.95 -2.84
CA ASP A 33 -19.79 -5.65 -3.61
C ASP A 33 -20.69 -6.56 -2.76
N GLY A 34 -20.49 -6.57 -1.43
CA GLY A 34 -21.29 -7.37 -0.52
C GLY A 34 -20.82 -8.83 -0.37
N THR A 35 -19.67 -9.18 -0.92
CA THR A 35 -19.14 -10.56 -0.81
C THR A 35 -18.63 -10.84 0.60
N CYS A 36 -18.02 -9.88 1.28
CA CYS A 36 -17.62 -10.06 2.69
C CYS A 36 -18.59 -9.41 3.67
N ALA A 37 -18.54 -9.88 4.93
CA ALA A 37 -19.41 -9.44 6.00
C ALA A 37 -18.61 -9.16 7.28
N LEU A 38 -19.20 -8.39 8.18
CA LEU A 38 -18.76 -8.20 9.55
C LEU A 38 -19.04 -9.46 10.40
N PRO A 39 -18.46 -9.58 11.61
CA PRO A 39 -18.67 -10.74 12.49
C PRO A 39 -20.14 -11.00 12.86
N ASP A 40 -20.98 -9.98 12.86
CA ASP A 40 -22.42 -10.06 13.11
C ASP A 40 -23.25 -10.53 11.89
N GLY A 41 -22.57 -10.77 10.74
CA GLY A 41 -23.20 -11.18 9.49
C GLY A 41 -23.65 -10.02 8.59
N THR A 42 -23.48 -8.77 9.00
CA THR A 42 -23.79 -7.58 8.18
C THR A 42 -22.89 -7.55 6.96
N ARG A 43 -23.47 -7.63 5.76
CA ARG A 43 -22.71 -7.53 4.50
C ARG A 43 -22.16 -6.14 4.28
N LEU A 44 -20.92 -6.06 3.85
CA LEU A 44 -20.20 -4.81 3.58
C LEU A 44 -20.38 -4.38 2.12
N PHE A 45 -20.72 -3.10 1.95
CA PHE A 45 -20.79 -2.43 0.66
C PHE A 45 -19.99 -1.12 0.68
N GLY A 46 -19.57 -0.63 -0.47
CA GLY A 46 -18.88 0.66 -0.61
C GLY A 46 -17.39 0.62 -0.29
N GLY A 47 -16.89 -0.40 0.40
CA GLY A 47 -15.48 -0.60 0.78
C GLY A 47 -15.15 -0.12 2.18
N CYS A 48 -13.86 -0.01 2.48
CA CYS A 48 -13.41 0.56 3.75
C CYS A 48 -13.88 2.01 3.87
N THR A 49 -14.25 2.44 5.10
CA THR A 49 -14.84 3.76 5.35
C THR A 49 -13.96 4.93 4.91
N PHE A 50 -12.64 4.75 4.87
CA PHE A 50 -11.64 5.74 4.46
C PHE A 50 -11.33 5.71 2.95
N CYS A 51 -11.75 4.66 2.23
CA CYS A 51 -11.43 4.52 0.80
C CYS A 51 -12.33 5.41 -0.06
N SER A 52 -11.69 6.22 -0.92
CA SER A 52 -12.38 6.96 -1.97
C SER A 52 -12.93 6.03 -3.07
N GLU A 53 -13.69 6.59 -3.99
CA GLU A 53 -14.22 5.87 -5.16
C GLU A 53 -13.13 5.23 -6.03
N GLY A 54 -11.91 5.81 -6.05
CA GLY A 54 -10.75 5.28 -6.75
C GLY A 54 -10.04 4.12 -6.05
N GLY A 55 -10.52 3.67 -4.88
CA GLY A 55 -9.93 2.56 -4.14
C GLY A 55 -8.46 2.76 -3.77
N SER A 56 -8.09 3.97 -3.34
CA SER A 56 -6.71 4.41 -3.08
C SER A 56 -5.80 4.43 -4.32
N GLY A 57 -6.40 4.38 -5.51
CA GLY A 57 -5.71 4.34 -6.81
C GLY A 57 -5.99 5.54 -7.71
N GLU A 58 -6.30 6.73 -7.15
CA GLU A 58 -6.62 7.95 -7.93
C GLU A 58 -5.52 8.36 -8.90
N PHE A 59 -4.31 7.88 -8.70
CA PHE A 59 -3.16 8.13 -9.57
C PHE A 59 -2.89 6.98 -10.55
N ALA A 60 -3.62 5.86 -10.47
CA ALA A 60 -3.46 4.74 -11.38
C ALA A 60 -3.88 5.11 -12.82
N ALA A 61 -3.32 4.41 -13.78
CA ALA A 61 -3.78 4.49 -15.16
C ALA A 61 -5.23 3.97 -15.26
N PRO A 62 -6.04 4.47 -16.19
CA PRO A 62 -7.32 3.85 -16.53
C PRO A 62 -7.13 2.36 -16.88
N TYR A 63 -8.15 1.55 -16.62
CA TYR A 63 -8.13 0.14 -17.00
C TYR A 63 -8.21 0.00 -18.52
N VAL A 64 -7.06 -0.27 -19.12
CA VAL A 64 -6.83 -0.54 -20.55
C VAL A 64 -5.76 -1.66 -20.64
N PRO A 65 -5.44 -2.20 -21.82
CA PRO A 65 -4.35 -3.18 -21.94
C PRO A 65 -3.05 -2.72 -21.28
N VAL A 66 -2.33 -3.64 -20.63
CA VAL A 66 -1.15 -3.33 -19.79
C VAL A 66 -0.07 -2.52 -20.53
N PRO A 67 0.28 -2.81 -21.80
CA PRO A 67 1.25 -2.00 -22.53
C PRO A 67 0.83 -0.52 -22.63
N GLU A 68 -0.44 -0.27 -22.87
CA GLU A 68 -0.98 1.09 -22.93
C GLU A 68 -0.98 1.77 -21.55
N GLN A 69 -1.31 1.02 -20.48
CA GLN A 69 -1.20 1.54 -19.11
C GLN A 69 0.23 1.95 -18.79
N ILE A 70 1.21 1.12 -19.13
CA ILE A 70 2.64 1.40 -18.91
C ILE A 70 3.03 2.69 -19.62
N GLU A 71 2.69 2.84 -20.89
CA GLU A 71 3.00 4.06 -21.65
C GLU A 71 2.30 5.30 -21.07
N ASN A 72 1.03 5.20 -20.69
CA ASN A 72 0.30 6.28 -20.05
C ASN A 72 0.91 6.69 -18.71
N ALA A 73 1.35 5.72 -17.91
CA ALA A 73 2.04 5.97 -16.65
C ALA A 73 3.43 6.58 -16.87
N ARG A 74 4.19 6.11 -17.86
CA ARG A 74 5.50 6.68 -18.26
C ARG A 74 5.38 8.14 -18.66
N ARG A 75 4.39 8.51 -19.47
CA ARG A 75 4.15 9.92 -19.85
C ARG A 75 4.00 10.86 -18.67
N ARG A 76 3.49 10.38 -17.54
CA ARG A 76 3.34 11.15 -16.27
C ARG A 76 4.61 11.14 -15.41
N VAL A 77 5.43 10.11 -15.51
CA VAL A 77 6.60 9.87 -14.67
C VAL A 77 7.88 10.38 -15.32
N ASP A 78 8.07 10.12 -16.60
CA ASP A 78 9.31 10.42 -17.33
C ASP A 78 9.73 11.89 -17.31
N PRO A 79 8.82 12.88 -17.35
CA PRO A 79 9.18 14.29 -17.17
C PRO A 79 9.82 14.63 -15.83
N LYS A 80 9.68 13.76 -14.82
CA LYS A 80 10.27 13.91 -13.47
C LYS A 80 11.64 13.24 -13.36
N ILE A 81 12.05 12.49 -14.40
CA ILE A 81 13.34 11.81 -14.44
C ILE A 81 14.41 12.80 -14.91
N PRO A 82 15.52 12.95 -14.19
CA PRO A 82 16.60 13.85 -14.62
C PRO A 82 17.07 13.53 -16.04
N ALA A 83 17.26 14.54 -16.88
CA ALA A 83 17.65 14.40 -18.29
C ALA A 83 18.98 13.64 -18.48
N ARG A 84 19.85 13.63 -17.46
CA ARG A 84 21.10 12.85 -17.46
C ARG A 84 20.91 11.33 -17.43
N ILE A 85 19.69 10.84 -17.15
CA ILE A 85 19.37 9.41 -17.17
C ILE A 85 18.78 9.07 -18.54
N PRO A 86 19.54 8.41 -19.43
CA PRO A 86 19.05 8.00 -20.74
C PRO A 86 17.83 7.11 -20.63
N GLU A 87 16.97 7.12 -21.63
CA GLU A 87 15.74 6.34 -21.60
C GLU A 87 15.98 4.84 -21.34
N LYS A 88 17.00 4.26 -21.99
CA LYS A 88 17.37 2.84 -21.80
C LYS A 88 17.77 2.46 -20.38
N ASP A 89 18.21 3.44 -19.58
CA ASP A 89 18.68 3.23 -18.20
C ASP A 89 17.59 3.53 -17.16
N ARG A 90 16.41 3.98 -17.59
CA ARG A 90 15.26 4.17 -16.71
C ARG A 90 14.79 2.83 -16.19
N ARG A 91 14.39 2.80 -14.91
CA ARG A 91 13.90 1.60 -14.21
C ARG A 91 12.58 1.90 -13.52
N TYR A 92 11.67 0.93 -13.62
CA TYR A 92 10.30 1.10 -13.10
C TYR A 92 9.87 -0.08 -12.23
N ILE A 93 8.93 0.18 -11.35
CA ILE A 93 8.13 -0.83 -10.66
C ILE A 93 6.74 -0.77 -11.30
N ALA A 94 6.27 -1.87 -11.84
CA ALA A 94 4.87 -2.01 -12.24
C ALA A 94 4.04 -2.21 -10.98
N TYR A 95 3.22 -1.21 -10.61
CA TYR A 95 2.50 -1.19 -9.35
C TYR A 95 0.99 -1.19 -9.58
N PHE A 96 0.37 -2.34 -9.37
CA PHE A 96 -1.09 -2.48 -9.35
C PHE A 96 -1.61 -2.02 -8.00
N GLN A 97 -2.17 -0.83 -7.95
CA GLN A 97 -2.47 -0.11 -6.73
C GLN A 97 -3.97 -0.05 -6.40
N SER A 98 -4.84 0.15 -7.40
CA SER A 98 -6.26 0.38 -7.19
C SER A 98 -6.97 -0.84 -6.66
N PHE A 99 -7.73 -0.70 -5.57
CA PHE A 99 -8.53 -1.78 -4.99
C PHE A 99 -7.73 -3.03 -4.58
N THR A 100 -8.30 -4.22 -4.79
CA THR A 100 -7.72 -5.52 -4.43
C THR A 100 -7.34 -6.28 -5.68
N ASN A 101 -6.08 -6.21 -6.07
CA ASN A 101 -5.61 -6.68 -7.39
C ASN A 101 -5.48 -8.21 -7.51
N THR A 102 -5.96 -8.96 -6.52
CA THR A 102 -6.07 -10.42 -6.54
C THR A 102 -7.49 -10.90 -6.25
N TYR A 103 -8.47 -9.98 -6.25
CA TYR A 103 -9.86 -10.32 -6.01
C TYR A 103 -10.52 -10.80 -7.30
N GLY A 104 -10.54 -12.11 -7.47
CA GLY A 104 -11.05 -12.83 -8.62
C GLY A 104 -10.19 -14.05 -8.96
N PRO A 105 -10.50 -14.77 -10.04
CA PRO A 105 -9.71 -15.92 -10.49
C PRO A 105 -8.26 -15.54 -10.82
N ALA A 106 -7.28 -16.32 -10.36
CA ALA A 106 -5.86 -16.08 -10.57
C ALA A 106 -5.50 -15.90 -12.05
N GLU A 107 -6.13 -16.68 -12.91
CA GLU A 107 -5.88 -16.67 -14.36
C GLU A 107 -6.19 -15.31 -15.00
N ARG A 108 -7.22 -14.59 -14.51
CA ARG A 108 -7.56 -13.23 -14.96
C ARG A 108 -6.39 -12.25 -14.76
N PHE A 109 -5.63 -12.43 -13.69
CA PHE A 109 -4.54 -11.51 -13.34
C PHE A 109 -3.20 -11.95 -13.90
N ARG A 110 -3.05 -13.25 -14.18
CA ARG A 110 -1.80 -13.85 -14.69
C ARG A 110 -1.28 -13.10 -15.91
N GLU A 111 -2.08 -12.99 -16.96
CA GLU A 111 -1.68 -12.34 -18.22
C GLU A 111 -1.25 -10.89 -17.97
N MET A 112 -2.04 -10.13 -17.22
CA MET A 112 -1.72 -8.72 -16.91
C MET A 112 -0.42 -8.57 -16.13
N PHE A 113 -0.20 -9.41 -15.12
CA PHE A 113 1.02 -9.36 -14.30
C PHE A 113 2.23 -9.83 -15.12
N GLU A 114 2.04 -10.82 -15.97
CA GLU A 114 3.06 -11.33 -16.88
C GLU A 114 3.48 -10.29 -17.90
N GLU A 115 2.54 -9.62 -18.58
CA GLU A 115 2.84 -8.51 -19.48
C GLU A 115 3.59 -7.36 -18.76
N ALA A 116 3.18 -7.03 -17.54
CA ALA A 116 3.81 -5.96 -16.77
C ALA A 116 5.25 -6.31 -16.35
N ILE A 117 5.48 -7.52 -15.82
CA ILE A 117 6.80 -7.94 -15.34
C ILE A 117 7.75 -8.26 -16.51
N ALA A 118 7.23 -8.70 -17.66
CA ALA A 118 8.01 -8.96 -18.86
C ALA A 118 8.65 -7.70 -19.46
N HIS A 119 8.06 -6.52 -19.22
CA HIS A 119 8.58 -5.26 -19.77
C HIS A 119 10.06 -5.06 -19.38
N PRO A 120 10.99 -4.75 -20.34
CA PRO A 120 12.44 -4.77 -20.11
C PRO A 120 12.93 -3.76 -19.06
N GLN A 121 12.24 -2.63 -18.91
CA GLN A 121 12.61 -1.59 -17.94
C GLN A 121 11.90 -1.78 -16.57
N VAL A 122 10.97 -2.73 -16.45
CA VAL A 122 10.36 -3.07 -15.17
C VAL A 122 11.29 -4.01 -14.40
N VAL A 123 11.65 -3.61 -13.20
CA VAL A 123 12.57 -4.35 -12.32
C VAL A 123 11.85 -5.06 -11.17
N ALA A 124 10.61 -4.67 -10.91
CA ALA A 124 9.76 -5.31 -9.91
C ALA A 124 8.28 -5.19 -10.30
N LEU A 125 7.51 -6.23 -9.98
CA LEU A 125 6.06 -6.21 -9.94
C LEU A 125 5.63 -5.95 -8.48
N SER A 126 4.73 -5.01 -8.25
CA SER A 126 4.15 -4.72 -6.93
C SER A 126 2.64 -4.82 -7.01
N VAL A 127 2.02 -5.65 -6.16
CA VAL A 127 0.59 -5.95 -6.19
C VAL A 127 -0.05 -5.59 -4.86
N GLY A 128 -0.88 -4.55 -4.85
CA GLY A 128 -1.66 -4.15 -3.68
C GLY A 128 -2.88 -5.05 -3.52
N THR A 129 -3.03 -5.67 -2.35
CA THR A 129 -4.12 -6.60 -2.10
C THR A 129 -4.52 -6.71 -0.63
N ARG A 130 -5.61 -7.45 -0.39
CA ARG A 130 -6.14 -7.81 0.91
C ARG A 130 -5.71 -9.25 1.26
N PRO A 131 -5.50 -9.55 2.56
CA PRO A 131 -5.14 -10.89 3.02
C PRO A 131 -6.16 -11.99 2.66
N ASP A 132 -7.45 -11.65 2.73
CA ASP A 132 -8.57 -12.55 2.42
C ASP A 132 -8.79 -12.81 0.91
N CYS A 133 -7.96 -12.21 0.04
CA CYS A 133 -8.03 -12.36 -1.41
C CYS A 133 -6.77 -13.01 -1.98
N LEU A 134 -6.17 -13.92 -1.26
CA LEU A 134 -4.93 -14.63 -1.63
C LEU A 134 -5.13 -16.16 -1.53
N PRO A 135 -5.97 -16.77 -2.40
CA PRO A 135 -6.04 -18.22 -2.48
C PRO A 135 -4.68 -18.79 -2.91
N GLU A 136 -4.46 -20.08 -2.66
CA GLU A 136 -3.17 -20.76 -2.92
C GLU A 136 -2.71 -20.61 -4.38
N GLU A 137 -3.61 -20.77 -5.33
CA GLU A 137 -3.34 -20.59 -6.76
C GLU A 137 -2.82 -19.19 -7.11
N THR A 138 -3.25 -18.16 -6.37
CA THR A 138 -2.75 -16.77 -6.56
C THR A 138 -1.34 -16.63 -6.00
N VAL A 139 -1.05 -17.20 -4.84
CA VAL A 139 0.30 -17.21 -4.26
C VAL A 139 1.26 -17.96 -5.17
N ASP A 140 0.88 -19.13 -5.67
CA ASP A 140 1.66 -19.92 -6.61
C ASP A 140 1.91 -19.19 -7.94
N MET A 141 0.90 -18.51 -8.45
CA MET A 141 1.02 -17.68 -9.65
C MET A 141 2.06 -16.57 -9.45
N LEU A 142 2.00 -15.83 -8.33
CA LEU A 142 2.96 -14.76 -8.03
C LEU A 142 4.38 -15.30 -7.84
N ARG A 143 4.53 -16.46 -7.17
CA ARG A 143 5.81 -17.16 -7.04
C ARG A 143 6.38 -17.54 -8.41
N SER A 144 5.56 -18.15 -9.27
CA SER A 144 5.98 -18.57 -10.60
C SER A 144 6.45 -17.41 -11.48
N LEU A 145 5.82 -16.24 -11.36
CA LEU A 145 6.25 -15.04 -12.07
C LEU A 145 7.62 -14.55 -11.57
N LYS A 146 7.86 -14.57 -10.25
CA LYS A 146 9.17 -14.23 -9.68
C LYS A 146 10.27 -15.15 -10.21
N GLU A 147 10.04 -16.45 -10.16
CA GLU A 147 11.00 -17.47 -10.61
C GLU A 147 11.28 -17.37 -12.12
N ARG A 148 10.21 -17.27 -12.93
CA ARG A 148 10.32 -17.24 -14.40
C ARG A 148 11.05 -16.00 -14.93
N TYR A 149 10.79 -14.83 -14.33
CA TYR A 149 11.37 -13.57 -14.81
C TYR A 149 12.64 -13.15 -14.08
N GLY A 150 12.98 -13.81 -12.97
CA GLY A 150 14.12 -13.44 -12.12
C GLY A 150 14.03 -12.01 -11.57
N LYS A 151 12.81 -11.46 -11.47
CA LYS A 151 12.54 -10.11 -10.99
C LYS A 151 11.82 -10.16 -9.65
N GLU A 152 11.89 -9.06 -8.89
CA GLU A 152 11.19 -8.96 -7.63
C GLU A 152 9.66 -8.95 -7.84
N VAL A 153 8.96 -9.72 -7.00
CA VAL A 153 7.50 -9.66 -6.86
C VAL A 153 7.19 -9.27 -5.43
N TRP A 154 6.55 -8.13 -5.28
CA TRP A 154 6.16 -7.55 -4.00
C TRP A 154 4.66 -7.65 -3.82
N VAL A 155 4.23 -8.15 -2.66
CA VAL A 155 2.83 -8.15 -2.26
C VAL A 155 2.66 -7.05 -1.21
N GLU A 156 1.90 -6.01 -1.56
CA GLU A 156 1.57 -4.92 -0.65
C GLU A 156 0.28 -5.28 0.08
N LEU A 157 0.44 -5.78 1.31
CA LEU A 157 -0.61 -6.42 2.09
C LEU A 157 -1.26 -5.43 3.06
N GLY A 158 -2.57 -5.26 2.96
CA GLY A 158 -3.33 -4.43 3.89
C GLY A 158 -3.40 -5.09 5.26
N LEU A 159 -2.98 -4.40 6.31
CA LEU A 159 -3.25 -4.70 7.71
C LEU A 159 -4.09 -3.58 8.33
N GLN A 160 -3.65 -2.37 8.11
CA GLN A 160 -4.14 -1.09 8.62
C GLN A 160 -3.91 -0.94 10.13
N THR A 161 -4.39 -1.86 10.95
CA THR A 161 -4.26 -1.96 12.40
C THR A 161 -4.36 -3.41 12.86
N VAL A 162 -3.84 -3.73 14.04
CA VAL A 162 -4.05 -5.04 14.72
C VAL A 162 -5.33 -5.08 15.54
N SER A 163 -5.95 -3.93 15.81
CA SER A 163 -7.21 -3.85 16.55
C SER A 163 -8.37 -4.37 15.70
N ASP A 164 -9.00 -5.47 16.11
CA ASP A 164 -10.18 -5.99 15.42
C ASP A 164 -11.41 -5.08 15.63
N GLU A 165 -11.50 -4.34 16.75
CA GLU A 165 -12.52 -3.33 16.96
C GLU A 165 -12.42 -2.20 15.93
N THR A 166 -11.22 -1.63 15.78
CA THR A 166 -10.96 -0.63 14.76
C THR A 166 -11.18 -1.19 13.35
N ALA A 167 -10.79 -2.45 13.10
CA ALA A 167 -10.99 -3.12 11.82
C ALA A 167 -12.48 -3.24 11.43
N VAL A 168 -13.34 -3.53 12.41
CA VAL A 168 -14.81 -3.52 12.22
C VAL A 168 -15.28 -2.10 11.88
N ARG A 169 -14.87 -1.10 12.68
CA ARG A 169 -15.26 0.30 12.49
C ARG A 169 -14.88 0.85 11.11
N ILE A 170 -13.71 0.50 10.60
CA ILE A 170 -13.26 0.94 9.28
C ILE A 170 -13.75 0.05 8.12
N HIS A 171 -14.61 -0.89 8.37
CA HIS A 171 -15.14 -1.86 7.40
C HIS A 171 -14.03 -2.63 6.66
N ARG A 172 -12.97 -3.03 7.39
CA ARG A 172 -11.88 -3.84 6.83
C ARG A 172 -12.37 -5.19 6.31
N GLY A 173 -13.27 -5.85 7.05
CA GLY A 173 -13.97 -7.06 6.65
C GLY A 173 -13.18 -8.37 6.80
N TYR A 174 -12.07 -8.38 7.53
CA TYR A 174 -11.33 -9.57 7.97
C TYR A 174 -10.66 -9.33 9.31
N ALA A 175 -10.50 -10.40 10.11
CA ALA A 175 -9.84 -10.39 11.40
C ALA A 175 -8.31 -10.58 11.27
N LEU A 176 -7.56 -10.30 12.34
CA LEU A 176 -6.11 -10.40 12.37
C LEU A 176 -5.56 -11.78 11.96
N PRO A 177 -6.13 -12.92 12.35
CA PRO A 177 -5.61 -14.24 11.94
C PRO A 177 -5.59 -14.47 10.41
N VAL A 178 -6.48 -13.80 9.67
CA VAL A 178 -6.47 -13.87 8.18
C VAL A 178 -5.23 -13.18 7.61
N PHE A 179 -4.80 -12.09 8.23
CA PHE A 179 -3.54 -11.43 7.86
C PHE A 179 -2.34 -12.33 8.20
N GLU A 180 -2.32 -12.93 9.37
CA GLU A 180 -1.23 -13.82 9.82
C GLU A 180 -1.03 -15.00 8.87
N ASP A 181 -2.12 -15.68 8.49
CA ASP A 181 -2.07 -16.77 7.53
C ASP A 181 -1.56 -16.34 6.16
N ALA A 182 -2.08 -15.23 5.62
CA ALA A 182 -1.64 -14.69 4.34
C ALA A 182 -0.18 -14.27 4.37
N TYR A 183 0.27 -13.60 5.44
CA TYR A 183 1.65 -13.18 5.62
C TYR A 183 2.59 -14.39 5.60
N ARG A 184 2.28 -15.43 6.39
CA ARG A 184 3.05 -16.68 6.45
C ARG A 184 3.12 -17.35 5.06
N ARG A 185 2.00 -17.57 4.39
CA ARG A 185 1.96 -18.23 3.06
C ARG A 185 2.76 -17.47 2.01
N LEU A 186 2.69 -16.13 2.01
CA LEU A 186 3.47 -15.29 1.10
C LEU A 186 4.97 -15.38 1.38
N THR A 187 5.37 -15.33 2.64
CA THR A 187 6.80 -15.43 3.03
C THR A 187 7.35 -16.82 2.79
N ASP A 188 6.59 -17.88 3.06
CA ASP A 188 6.97 -19.28 2.77
C ASP A 188 7.14 -19.50 1.25
N ALA A 189 6.34 -18.80 0.42
CA ALA A 189 6.51 -18.78 -1.03
C ALA A 189 7.71 -17.93 -1.51
N GLY A 190 8.48 -17.34 -0.60
CA GLY A 190 9.65 -16.51 -0.92
C GLY A 190 9.28 -15.15 -1.55
N LEU A 191 8.04 -14.68 -1.38
CA LEU A 191 7.60 -13.38 -1.86
C LEU A 191 7.96 -12.27 -0.86
N THR A 192 8.25 -11.08 -1.36
CA THR A 192 8.51 -9.92 -0.51
C THR A 192 7.21 -9.27 -0.10
N VAL A 193 6.91 -9.27 1.21
CA VAL A 193 5.70 -8.68 1.76
C VAL A 193 5.97 -7.27 2.28
N ILE A 194 5.12 -6.32 1.88
CA ILE A 194 5.13 -4.94 2.34
C ILE A 194 3.82 -4.66 3.03
N VAL A 195 3.84 -4.42 4.33
CA VAL A 195 2.62 -4.23 5.13
C VAL A 195 2.20 -2.76 5.13
N HIS A 196 0.91 -2.53 4.89
CA HIS A 196 0.30 -1.21 4.99
C HIS A 196 -0.33 -1.01 6.36
N VAL A 197 0.07 0.07 7.04
CA VAL A 197 -0.50 0.55 8.30
C VAL A 197 -1.07 1.95 8.09
N ILE A 198 -2.20 2.23 8.71
CA ILE A 198 -2.78 3.58 8.77
C ILE A 198 -2.75 4.04 10.22
N LEU A 199 -2.07 5.14 10.45
CA LEU A 199 -1.97 5.79 11.75
C LEU A 199 -3.09 6.82 11.92
N TYR A 200 -3.56 7.00 13.16
CA TYR A 200 -4.65 7.90 13.54
C TYR A 200 -6.02 7.46 13.00
N LEU A 201 -6.26 6.15 12.96
CA LEU A 201 -7.60 5.64 12.74
C LEU A 201 -8.53 6.07 13.89
N PRO A 202 -9.82 6.35 13.63
CA PRO A 202 -10.74 6.81 14.65
C PRO A 202 -10.89 5.76 15.77
N GLY A 203 -10.79 6.22 17.03
CA GLY A 203 -10.82 5.38 18.22
C GLY A 203 -9.46 4.88 18.69
N GLU A 204 -8.42 4.94 17.88
CA GLU A 204 -7.07 4.58 18.29
C GLU A 204 -6.34 5.73 18.97
N ASN A 205 -5.75 5.45 20.12
CA ASN A 205 -4.82 6.30 20.79
C ASN A 205 -3.36 5.96 20.38
N ARG A 206 -2.38 6.69 20.94
CA ARG A 206 -0.96 6.50 20.63
C ARG A 206 -0.49 5.07 20.93
N GLU A 207 -0.90 4.48 22.05
CA GLU A 207 -0.47 3.15 22.46
C GLU A 207 -1.04 2.06 21.52
N ASP A 208 -2.25 2.22 21.03
CA ASP A 208 -2.86 1.31 20.05
C ASP A 208 -2.06 1.30 18.75
N MET A 209 -1.66 2.48 18.26
CA MET A 209 -0.82 2.60 17.08
C MET A 209 0.56 1.96 17.28
N LEU A 210 1.20 2.20 18.43
CA LEU A 210 2.51 1.60 18.76
C LEU A 210 2.38 0.07 18.97
N THR A 211 1.26 -0.42 19.48
CA THR A 211 0.97 -1.86 19.59
C THR A 211 0.94 -2.51 18.22
N THR A 212 0.34 -1.86 17.22
CA THR A 212 0.40 -2.33 15.82
C THR A 212 1.84 -2.43 15.32
N ILE A 213 2.70 -1.47 15.65
CA ILE A 213 4.10 -1.48 15.22
C ILE A 213 4.91 -2.56 15.97
N ARG A 214 4.72 -2.73 17.28
CA ARG A 214 5.38 -3.82 18.06
C ARG A 214 4.98 -5.20 17.54
N TYR A 215 3.72 -5.38 17.20
CA TYR A 215 3.24 -6.61 16.57
C TYR A 215 4.00 -6.89 15.25
N LEU A 216 4.12 -5.89 14.38
CA LEU A 216 4.87 -6.03 13.13
C LEU A 216 6.36 -6.30 13.36
N ALA A 217 6.96 -5.69 14.38
CA ALA A 217 8.35 -5.92 14.75
C ALA A 217 8.62 -7.35 15.26
N GLY A 218 7.59 -8.01 15.81
CA GLY A 218 7.64 -9.40 16.31
C GLY A 218 7.27 -10.45 15.28
N LEU A 219 7.01 -10.11 14.02
CA LEU A 219 6.64 -11.08 13.00
C LEU A 219 7.77 -12.09 12.71
N ALA A 220 7.38 -13.34 12.50
CA ALA A 220 8.26 -14.42 12.06
C ALA A 220 7.65 -15.11 10.83
N PRO A 221 8.34 -15.13 9.66
CA PRO A 221 9.64 -14.45 9.36
C PRO A 221 9.62 -12.93 9.54
N PRO A 222 10.79 -12.28 9.70
CA PRO A 222 10.88 -10.84 9.93
C PRO A 222 10.25 -10.01 8.80
N LEU A 223 9.66 -8.88 9.18
CA LEU A 223 9.00 -7.96 8.26
C LEU A 223 9.96 -7.42 7.18
N HIS A 224 9.66 -7.69 5.91
CA HIS A 224 10.45 -7.18 4.79
C HIS A 224 10.34 -5.68 4.61
N GLY A 225 9.10 -5.17 4.59
CA GLY A 225 8.86 -3.75 4.35
C GLY A 225 7.55 -3.24 4.91
N VAL A 226 7.49 -1.93 5.14
CA VAL A 226 6.32 -1.28 5.71
C VAL A 226 6.00 0.04 5.01
N LYS A 227 4.71 0.35 4.95
CA LYS A 227 4.19 1.68 4.63
C LYS A 227 3.43 2.21 5.84
N LEU A 228 3.96 3.25 6.47
CA LEU A 228 3.28 3.98 7.52
C LEU A 228 2.53 5.16 6.87
N GLN A 229 1.22 5.15 6.96
CA GLN A 229 0.37 6.11 6.28
C GLN A 229 -0.44 6.90 7.30
N LEU A 230 -0.49 8.22 7.13
CA LEU A 230 -1.43 9.05 7.85
C LEU A 230 -2.84 8.83 7.30
N LEU A 231 -3.83 8.72 8.18
CA LEU A 231 -5.23 8.80 7.77
C LEU A 231 -5.51 10.14 7.11
N ASN A 232 -6.07 10.10 5.92
CA ASN A 232 -6.57 11.27 5.19
C ASN A 232 -8.09 11.19 5.09
N ILE A 233 -8.77 12.20 5.59
CA ILE A 233 -10.22 12.35 5.42
C ILE A 233 -10.47 12.89 4.02
N LEU A 234 -11.08 12.08 3.17
CA LEU A 234 -11.30 12.40 1.77
C LEU A 234 -12.80 12.59 1.49
N ARG A 235 -13.15 13.63 0.79
CA ARG A 235 -14.52 13.92 0.36
C ARG A 235 -15.14 12.72 -0.37
N GLY A 236 -16.40 12.43 -0.07
CA GLY A 236 -17.15 11.35 -0.68
C GLY A 236 -16.92 9.98 -0.04
N THR A 237 -16.15 9.89 1.07
CA THR A 237 -15.99 8.67 1.86
C THR A 237 -16.96 8.63 3.03
N ALA A 238 -17.31 7.43 3.50
CA ALA A 238 -18.13 7.28 4.70
C ALA A 238 -17.46 7.91 5.93
N MET A 239 -16.12 7.83 6.01
CA MET A 239 -15.33 8.44 7.08
C MET A 239 -15.38 9.98 7.03
N ALA A 240 -15.53 10.59 5.85
CA ALA A 240 -15.72 12.03 5.74
C ALA A 240 -17.07 12.45 6.33
N ALA A 241 -18.14 11.70 6.06
CA ALA A 241 -19.45 11.94 6.65
C ALA A 241 -19.42 11.80 8.17
N GLU A 242 -18.78 10.75 8.69
CA GLU A 242 -18.57 10.56 10.14
C GLU A 242 -17.78 11.73 10.74
N TYR A 243 -16.71 12.17 10.09
CA TYR A 243 -15.87 13.27 10.57
C TYR A 243 -16.59 14.63 10.54
N GLU A 244 -17.45 14.86 9.56
CA GLU A 244 -18.25 16.09 9.47
C GLU A 244 -19.36 16.14 10.55
N GLU A 245 -19.95 14.99 10.93
CA GLU A 245 -20.96 14.89 11.98
C GLU A 245 -20.33 14.95 13.38
N ALA A 246 -19.25 14.20 13.60
CA ALA A 246 -18.55 14.10 14.89
C ALA A 246 -17.04 14.09 14.68
N PRO A 247 -16.39 15.28 14.59
CA PRO A 247 -14.97 15.37 14.37
C PRO A 247 -14.14 14.64 15.45
N PHE A 248 -13.23 13.78 15.01
CA PHE A 248 -12.27 13.10 15.86
C PHE A 248 -10.87 13.69 15.66
N TYR A 249 -9.97 13.38 16.60
CA TYR A 249 -8.63 13.94 16.60
C TYR A 249 -7.81 13.50 15.38
N LEU A 250 -7.16 14.48 14.75
CA LEU A 250 -6.12 14.29 13.74
C LEU A 250 -4.89 15.11 14.13
N PRO A 251 -3.66 14.59 13.92
CA PRO A 251 -2.45 15.21 14.44
C PRO A 251 -2.06 16.47 13.65
N THR A 252 -1.26 17.31 14.28
CA THR A 252 -0.40 18.26 13.59
C THR A 252 0.73 17.50 12.87
N LEU A 253 1.45 18.18 11.97
CA LEU A 253 2.59 17.59 11.28
C LEU A 253 3.73 17.19 12.25
N ASP A 254 3.93 17.96 13.33
CA ASP A 254 4.97 17.67 14.31
C ASP A 254 4.62 16.47 15.19
N GLU A 255 3.39 16.37 15.68
CA GLU A 255 2.90 15.20 16.41
C GLU A 255 2.96 13.92 15.56
N TYR A 256 2.61 14.02 14.28
CA TYR A 256 2.76 12.91 13.34
C TYR A 256 4.22 12.49 13.16
N ALA A 257 5.14 13.45 13.02
CA ALA A 257 6.56 13.19 12.90
C ALA A 257 7.15 12.56 14.17
N ASP A 258 6.70 12.97 15.34
CA ASP A 258 7.15 12.41 16.61
C ASP A 258 6.66 10.98 16.79
N LEU A 259 5.40 10.68 16.45
CA LEU A 259 4.90 9.29 16.44
C LEU A 259 5.66 8.43 15.42
N LEU A 260 5.93 8.93 14.21
CA LEU A 260 6.69 8.19 13.22
C LEU A 260 8.09 7.83 13.70
N ARG A 261 8.77 8.73 14.43
CA ARG A 261 10.08 8.43 15.02
C ARG A 261 10.00 7.23 15.95
N GLU A 262 9.02 7.20 16.86
CA GLU A 262 8.82 6.05 17.75
C GLU A 262 8.47 4.78 16.99
N CYS A 263 7.62 4.87 15.95
CA CYS A 263 7.33 3.73 15.08
C CYS A 263 8.61 3.17 14.45
N LEU A 264 9.49 4.04 13.96
CA LEU A 264 10.76 3.63 13.37
C LEU A 264 11.71 3.02 14.41
N ASP A 265 11.78 3.59 15.62
CA ASP A 265 12.63 3.07 16.70
C ASP A 265 12.22 1.66 17.16
N LEU A 266 10.94 1.31 17.03
CA LEU A 266 10.41 -0.02 17.37
C LEU A 266 10.64 -1.06 16.27
N LEU A 267 10.76 -0.66 15.00
CA LEU A 267 10.91 -1.59 13.89
C LEU A 267 12.35 -2.14 13.80
N PRO A 268 12.54 -3.42 13.40
CA PRO A 268 13.85 -3.97 13.12
C PRO A 268 14.63 -3.14 12.10
N ALA A 269 15.95 -3.05 12.25
CA ALA A 269 16.80 -2.23 11.38
C ALA A 269 16.82 -2.69 9.92
N GLU A 270 16.55 -3.97 9.68
CA GLU A 270 16.44 -4.61 8.37
C GLU A 270 15.12 -4.32 7.65
N THR A 271 14.10 -3.88 8.37
CA THR A 271 12.80 -3.53 7.76
C THR A 271 12.95 -2.32 6.82
N VAL A 272 12.55 -2.49 5.57
CA VAL A 272 12.62 -1.41 4.58
C VAL A 272 11.38 -0.53 4.65
N VAL A 273 11.59 0.78 4.78
CA VAL A 273 10.50 1.75 4.82
C VAL A 273 10.13 2.18 3.39
N HIS A 274 8.94 1.81 2.95
CA HIS A 274 8.45 2.13 1.61
C HIS A 274 7.73 3.48 1.53
N ARG A 275 7.14 3.93 2.64
CA ARG A 275 6.41 5.20 2.73
C ARG A 275 6.23 5.63 4.18
N LEU A 276 6.29 6.94 4.43
CA LEU A 276 6.09 7.55 5.74
C LEU A 276 4.86 8.46 5.82
N THR A 277 4.04 8.55 4.78
CA THR A 277 2.82 9.36 4.79
C THR A 277 1.83 8.89 3.73
N GLY A 278 0.55 9.17 3.93
CA GLY A 278 -0.48 8.98 2.92
C GLY A 278 -0.31 9.93 1.72
N ASP A 279 -0.94 9.64 0.61
CA ASP A 279 -0.88 10.42 -0.63
C ASP A 279 -2.30 10.60 -1.17
N GLY A 280 -3.13 11.29 -0.41
CA GLY A 280 -4.50 11.61 -0.80
C GLY A 280 -4.54 12.68 -1.92
N PRO A 281 -5.53 12.63 -2.82
CA PRO A 281 -5.73 13.65 -3.83
C PRO A 281 -6.11 14.99 -3.17
N LYS A 282 -5.32 16.03 -3.41
CA LYS A 282 -5.51 17.37 -2.78
C LYS A 282 -6.92 17.93 -2.94
N LYS A 283 -7.58 17.65 -4.09
CA LYS A 283 -8.94 18.14 -4.38
C LYS A 283 -10.02 17.50 -3.49
N LEU A 284 -9.73 16.29 -2.98
CA LEU A 284 -10.66 15.54 -2.12
C LEU A 284 -10.31 15.66 -0.64
N LEU A 285 -9.13 16.17 -0.28
CA LEU A 285 -8.66 16.23 1.10
C LEU A 285 -9.49 17.24 1.92
N ILE A 286 -10.13 16.74 2.97
CA ILE A 286 -10.82 17.52 4.00
C ILE A 286 -9.89 17.78 5.18
N ALA A 287 -9.23 16.74 5.69
CA ALA A 287 -8.33 16.84 6.85
C ALA A 287 -7.28 15.69 6.86
N PRO A 288 -6.12 15.90 7.49
CA PRO A 288 -5.60 17.18 7.94
C PRO A 288 -5.04 17.99 6.75
N LEU A 289 -5.34 19.27 6.68
CA LEU A 289 -5.00 20.12 5.51
C LEU A 289 -3.50 20.24 5.24
N TRP A 290 -2.65 20.12 6.28
CA TRP A 290 -1.20 20.17 6.11
C TRP A 290 -0.66 19.02 5.24
N ALA A 291 -1.36 17.88 5.14
CA ALA A 291 -0.97 16.76 4.28
C ALA A 291 -0.95 17.11 2.78
N ALA A 292 -1.66 18.18 2.37
CA ALA A 292 -1.64 18.70 1.01
C ALA A 292 -0.31 19.40 0.64
N ASP A 293 0.47 19.87 1.62
CA ASP A 293 1.78 20.48 1.39
C ASP A 293 2.90 19.44 1.40
N LYS A 294 3.00 18.68 0.30
CA LYS A 294 3.99 17.61 0.16
C LYS A 294 5.43 18.07 0.42
N LYS A 295 5.78 19.30 0.03
CA LYS A 295 7.15 19.82 0.23
C LYS A 295 7.46 19.99 1.70
N ARG A 296 6.55 20.61 2.46
CA ARG A 296 6.66 20.78 3.91
C ARG A 296 6.73 19.42 4.63
N VAL A 297 5.84 18.50 4.28
CA VAL A 297 5.79 17.14 4.84
C VAL A 297 7.11 16.39 4.59
N ILE A 298 7.57 16.31 3.34
CA ILE A 298 8.82 15.61 3.00
C ILE A 298 10.02 16.25 3.73
N ASN A 299 10.08 17.57 3.80
CA ASN A 299 11.16 18.25 4.49
C ASN A 299 11.15 17.94 6.01
N ARG A 300 9.98 17.90 6.66
CA ARG A 300 9.87 17.57 8.08
C ARG A 300 10.24 16.11 8.36
N LEU A 301 9.80 15.17 7.51
CA LEU A 301 10.03 13.74 7.69
C LEU A 301 11.43 13.27 7.24
N ARG A 302 12.20 14.09 6.52
CA ARG A 302 13.55 13.73 6.06
C ARG A 302 14.54 13.49 7.19
N TYR A 303 14.29 14.07 8.36
CA TYR A 303 15.20 14.09 9.52
C TYR A 303 14.72 13.16 10.65
N LEU A 304 13.86 12.18 10.35
CA LEU A 304 13.44 11.15 11.29
C LEU A 304 14.52 10.10 11.51
#